data_e53564d4e4252b7e79020f71d1abca26
#
_entry.id   e53564d4e4252b7e79020f71d1abca26
#
_cell.length_a   1.000
_cell.length_b   1.000
_cell.length_c   1.000
_cell.angle_alpha   90.00
_cell.angle_beta   90.00
_cell.angle_gamma   90.00
#
_symmetry.space_group_name_H-M   'P 1'
#
loop_
_entity.id
_entity.type
_entity.pdbx_description
1 polymer ?
#
loop_
_entity_poly.entity_id
_entity_poly.type
_entity_poly.pdbx_seq_one_letter_code
_entity_poly.pdbx_strand_id
1 'polypeptide(L)'
;MRSMSAAVAIALLAAGAFSTARADEVSLEPNTDRIHVGSGVICDTQDEVTNFVRLMSEGDAGGALQKVNRASSAPMACGMATVAFRAGKSLGEVHTDKGTYNIMEIEIVAGSVNGNWQMVPRRTQYTAVPVAGYDI
;
A
#
# COMPACT_ATOMS: atom_id res chain seq x y z
N MET A 1 -16.97 10.66 -14.98
CA MET A 1 -16.57 10.72 -14.74
C MET A 1 -15.55 10.91 -14.98
N ARG A 2 -15.38 11.33 -15.15
CA ARG A 2 -14.60 11.52 -15.30
C ARG A 2 -13.70 11.46 -14.93
N SER A 3 -13.49 11.65 -14.70
CA SER A 3 -12.78 11.70 -14.24
C SER A 3 -11.98 11.24 -13.91
N MET A 4 -11.89 10.95 -13.81
CA MET A 4 -11.31 10.59 -13.36
C MET A 4 -10.36 10.33 -13.66
N SER A 5 -10.07 10.28 -13.91
CA SER A 5 -9.30 9.99 -14.24
C SER A 5 -8.35 10.07 -13.85
N ALA A 6 -8.08 10.46 -13.50
CA ALA A 6 -7.22 10.64 -13.10
C ALA A 6 -6.55 9.81 -12.66
N ALA A 7 -6.65 9.44 -12.64
CA ALA A 7 -6.18 8.76 -12.13
C ALA A 7 -5.25 8.25 -12.32
N VAL A 8 -5.06 8.21 -12.37
CA VAL A 8 -4.42 7.69 -12.58
C VAL A 8 -3.32 7.51 -12.55
N ALA A 9 -3.03 7.91 -12.51
CA ALA A 9 -1.94 7.99 -12.55
C ALA A 9 -1.20 7.29 -11.74
N ILE A 10 -1.35 7.03 -11.13
CA ILE A 10 -0.76 6.48 -10.26
C ILE A 10 0.00 5.54 -10.53
N ALA A 11 -0.09 5.23 -10.95
CA ALA A 11 0.55 4.36 -11.22
C ALA A 11 1.75 4.10 -10.87
N LEU A 12 2.18 4.01 -10.58
CA LEU A 12 3.19 3.84 -10.32
C LEU A 12 3.90 3.08 -9.79
N LEU A 13 4.21 2.72 -9.38
CA LEU A 13 4.98 2.26 -8.96
C LEU A 13 5.51 1.45 -8.36
N ALA A 14 5.75 1.18 -7.81
CA ALA A 14 6.30 0.52 -7.46
C ALA A 14 6.92 -0.16 -6.60
N ALA A 15 7.60 -0.23 -6.05
CA ALA A 15 8.40 -0.78 -5.28
C ALA A 15 8.00 -1.30 -4.05
N GLY A 16 7.43 -1.86 -3.55
CA GLY A 16 7.22 -2.42 -2.27
C GLY A 16 6.30 -1.63 -1.40
N ALA A 17 6.46 -0.39 -1.40
CA ALA A 17 5.57 0.46 -0.62
C ALA A 17 4.49 1.02 -1.51
N PHE A 18 3.43 1.46 -0.92
CA PHE A 18 2.36 2.05 -1.67
C PHE A 18 2.80 3.43 -2.07
N SER A 19 2.82 3.72 -3.34
CA SER A 19 3.26 5.03 -3.76
C SER A 19 2.40 5.58 -4.86
N THR A 20 2.44 6.87 -5.01
CA THR A 20 1.76 7.56 -6.07
C THR A 20 2.81 8.13 -7.00
N ALA A 21 2.38 8.77 -8.05
CA ALA A 21 3.27 9.26 -9.06
C ALA A 21 4.21 10.33 -8.59
N ARG A 22 3.85 11.18 -7.61
CA ARG A 22 4.66 12.23 -7.19
C ARG A 22 4.79 12.27 -5.75
N ALA A 23 5.92 12.56 -5.25
CA ALA A 23 6.20 12.60 -3.83
C ALA A 23 5.28 13.57 -3.11
N ASP A 24 4.99 14.68 -3.72
CA ASP A 24 4.14 15.65 -3.04
C ASP A 24 2.69 15.22 -3.04
N GLU A 25 2.36 14.13 -3.69
CA GLU A 25 1.01 13.64 -3.67
C GLU A 25 0.84 12.40 -2.85
N VAL A 26 1.86 12.00 -2.18
CA VAL A 26 1.82 10.78 -1.48
C VAL A 26 0.99 10.82 -0.23
N SER A 27 0.77 11.94 0.32
CA SER A 27 0.07 12.05 1.57
C SER A 27 -1.39 11.70 1.40
N LEU A 28 -1.82 10.64 2.02
CA LEU A 28 -3.23 10.24 2.01
C LEU A 28 -3.87 10.72 3.29
N GLU A 29 -4.98 11.41 3.14
CA GLU A 29 -5.69 11.89 4.31
C GLU A 29 -6.47 10.74 4.92
N PRO A 30 -6.28 10.48 6.20
CA PRO A 30 -7.00 9.37 6.84
C PRO A 30 -8.49 9.63 6.89
N ASN A 31 -9.23 8.55 6.93
CA ASN A 31 -10.66 8.59 7.19
C ASN A 31 -11.46 9.44 6.20
N THR A 32 -11.11 9.39 4.93
CA THR A 32 -11.88 10.11 3.94
C THR A 32 -12.73 9.13 3.13
N ASP A 33 -13.77 9.66 2.50
CA ASP A 33 -14.61 8.82 1.66
C ASP A 33 -14.10 8.80 0.23
N ARG A 34 -13.02 9.55 -0.05
CA ARG A 34 -12.49 9.57 -1.37
C ARG A 34 -11.95 8.25 -1.78
N ILE A 35 -12.14 7.86 -3.02
CA ILE A 35 -11.57 6.67 -3.60
C ILE A 35 -10.22 7.02 -4.21
N HIS A 36 -9.21 6.31 -3.79
CA HIS A 36 -7.85 6.45 -4.31
C HIS A 36 -7.51 5.20 -5.10
N VAL A 37 -6.62 5.34 -6.06
CA VAL A 37 -6.11 4.20 -6.81
C VAL A 37 -4.60 4.17 -6.63
N GLY A 38 -4.06 3.05 -6.32
CA GLY A 38 -2.62 2.92 -6.17
C GLY A 38 -2.16 1.47 -6.18
N SER A 39 -0.87 1.31 -6.29
CA SER A 39 -0.23 -0.01 -6.30
C SER A 39 0.75 -0.10 -5.16
N GLY A 40 0.81 -1.23 -4.53
CA GLY A 40 1.77 -1.42 -3.46
C GLY A 40 1.48 -2.68 -2.68
N VAL A 41 2.09 -2.81 -1.52
CA VAL A 41 1.92 -3.96 -0.68
C VAL A 41 0.60 -3.84 0.07
N ILE A 42 -0.12 -4.93 0.10
CA ILE A 42 -1.37 -5.03 0.84
C ILE A 42 -1.24 -6.25 1.72
N CYS A 43 -1.46 -6.10 3.01
CA CYS A 43 -1.35 -7.20 3.96
C CYS A 43 -2.64 -7.34 4.77
N ASP A 44 -2.85 -8.52 5.31
CA ASP A 44 -4.05 -8.80 6.09
C ASP A 44 -4.02 -8.15 7.46
N THR A 45 -2.86 -7.92 8.02
CA THR A 45 -2.75 -7.34 9.36
C THR A 45 -1.71 -6.24 9.41
N GLN A 46 -1.82 -5.42 10.43
CA GLN A 46 -0.86 -4.35 10.68
C GLN A 46 0.54 -4.90 10.91
N ASP A 47 0.64 -5.97 11.67
CA ASP A 47 1.95 -6.55 11.99
C ASP A 47 2.65 -7.04 10.73
N GLU A 48 1.90 -7.62 9.83
CA GLU A 48 2.49 -8.13 8.60
C GLU A 48 3.05 -7.03 7.72
N VAL A 49 2.30 -5.93 7.57
CA VAL A 49 2.81 -4.85 6.74
C VAL A 49 3.99 -4.15 7.41
N THR A 50 3.98 -4.06 8.73
CA THR A 50 5.11 -3.48 9.46
C THR A 50 6.36 -4.33 9.25
N ASN A 51 6.22 -5.64 9.35
CA ASN A 51 7.34 -6.54 9.10
C ASN A 51 7.82 -6.47 7.66
N PHE A 52 6.88 -6.34 6.73
CA PHE A 52 7.26 -6.20 5.33
C PHE A 52 8.16 -4.97 5.13
N VAL A 53 7.77 -3.85 5.72
CA VAL A 53 8.54 -2.61 5.56
C VAL A 53 9.95 -2.78 6.10
N ARG A 54 10.06 -3.40 7.27
CA ARG A 54 11.37 -3.62 7.87
C ARG A 54 12.24 -4.53 7.04
N LEU A 55 11.65 -5.61 6.55
CA LEU A 55 12.40 -6.55 5.73
C LEU A 55 12.79 -5.97 4.38
N MET A 56 11.91 -5.14 3.83
CA MET A 56 12.20 -4.49 2.56
C MET A 56 13.39 -3.55 2.70
N SER A 57 13.56 -2.92 3.85
CA SER A 57 14.69 -2.03 4.06
C SER A 57 16.01 -2.78 4.11
N GLU A 58 15.97 -4.08 4.37
CA GLU A 58 17.17 -4.89 4.45
C GLU A 58 17.44 -5.66 3.17
N GLY A 59 16.57 -5.57 2.20
CA GLY A 59 16.72 -6.33 0.97
C GLY A 59 15.79 -5.79 -0.09
N ASP A 60 15.08 -6.69 -0.77
CA ASP A 60 14.16 -6.26 -1.81
C ASP A 60 12.72 -6.66 -1.46
N ALA A 61 11.80 -6.13 -2.22
CA ALA A 61 10.38 -6.35 -1.96
C ALA A 61 9.96 -7.81 -2.14
N GLY A 62 10.53 -8.49 -3.13
CA GLY A 62 10.17 -9.88 -3.38
C GLY A 62 10.59 -10.77 -2.23
N GLY A 63 11.80 -10.59 -1.74
CA GLY A 63 12.29 -11.35 -0.61
C GLY A 63 11.51 -11.03 0.66
N ALA A 64 11.15 -9.76 0.84
CA ALA A 64 10.35 -9.37 2.00
C ALA A 64 8.99 -10.04 1.99
N LEU A 65 8.34 -10.09 0.82
CA LEU A 65 7.04 -10.75 0.72
C LEU A 65 7.14 -12.22 1.09
N GLN A 66 8.16 -12.89 0.59
CA GLN A 66 8.32 -14.30 0.89
C GLN A 66 8.50 -14.54 2.38
N LYS A 67 9.31 -13.70 3.01
CA LYS A 67 9.59 -13.89 4.44
C LYS A 67 8.37 -13.61 5.30
N VAL A 68 7.63 -12.55 4.98
CA VAL A 68 6.44 -12.25 5.74
C VAL A 68 5.39 -13.33 5.59
N ASN A 69 5.18 -13.80 4.38
CA ASN A 69 4.16 -14.81 4.14
C ASN A 69 4.54 -16.13 4.80
N ARG A 70 5.83 -16.45 4.78
CA ARG A 70 6.28 -17.67 5.45
C ARG A 70 6.10 -17.55 6.96
N ALA A 71 6.44 -16.41 7.53
CA ALA A 71 6.30 -16.21 8.97
C ALA A 71 4.84 -16.22 9.41
N SER A 72 3.94 -15.81 8.52
CA SER A 72 2.52 -15.76 8.85
C SER A 72 1.86 -17.12 8.64
N SER A 73 2.57 -18.08 8.10
CA SER A 73 2.03 -19.39 7.75
C SER A 73 0.85 -19.26 6.79
N ALA A 74 0.84 -18.22 6.00
CA ALA A 74 -0.22 -17.98 5.03
C ALA A 74 0.41 -17.44 3.76
N PRO A 75 0.31 -18.15 2.65
CA PRO A 75 1.02 -17.79 1.44
C PRO A 75 0.60 -16.45 0.85
N MET A 76 -0.57 -15.99 1.23
CA MET A 76 -1.09 -14.74 0.68
C MET A 76 -1.39 -13.69 1.74
N ALA A 77 -0.68 -13.75 2.87
CA ALA A 77 -0.88 -12.76 3.92
C ALA A 77 -0.57 -11.35 3.41
N CYS A 78 0.45 -11.22 2.58
CA CYS A 78 0.77 -9.96 1.92
C CYS A 78 0.94 -10.23 0.43
N GLY A 79 0.59 -9.24 -0.38
CA GLY A 79 0.81 -9.31 -1.81
C GLY A 79 0.96 -7.93 -2.39
N MET A 80 1.47 -7.86 -3.61
CA MET A 80 1.52 -6.60 -4.34
C MET A 80 0.27 -6.52 -5.19
N ALA A 81 -0.41 -5.40 -5.14
CA ALA A 81 -1.67 -5.26 -5.87
C ALA A 81 -1.92 -3.83 -6.28
N THR A 82 -2.75 -3.67 -7.29
CA THR A 82 -3.28 -2.36 -7.68
C THR A 82 -4.74 -2.36 -7.28
N VAL A 83 -5.13 -1.41 -6.46
CA VAL A 83 -6.47 -1.41 -5.87
C VAL A 83 -7.07 -0.02 -5.88
N ALA A 84 -8.39 0.01 -5.82
CA ALA A 84 -9.14 1.22 -5.51
C ALA A 84 -9.59 1.09 -4.07
N PHE A 85 -9.39 2.12 -3.29
CA PHE A 85 -9.60 2.02 -1.84
C PHE A 85 -9.95 3.35 -1.21
N ARG A 86 -10.49 3.27 0.00
CA ARG A 86 -10.66 4.45 0.84
C ARG A 86 -9.63 4.38 1.95
N ALA A 87 -9.04 5.51 2.28
CA ALA A 87 -8.07 5.57 3.36
C ALA A 87 -8.79 5.52 4.70
N GLY A 88 -8.33 4.67 5.57
CA GLY A 88 -8.84 4.57 6.93
C GLY A 88 -7.90 5.24 7.90
N LYS A 89 -7.62 4.59 9.03
CA LYS A 89 -6.80 5.18 10.06
C LYS A 89 -5.32 5.11 9.74
N SER A 90 -4.61 6.15 10.14
CA SER A 90 -3.16 6.11 10.17
C SER A 90 -2.76 5.43 11.48
N LEU A 91 -1.96 4.39 11.39
CA LEU A 91 -1.64 3.57 12.55
C LEU A 91 -0.24 3.81 13.10
N GLY A 92 0.51 4.69 12.50
CA GLY A 92 1.83 5.03 12.98
C GLY A 92 2.87 4.92 11.91
N GLU A 93 4.09 5.27 12.25
CA GLU A 93 5.18 5.32 11.30
C GLU A 93 6.22 4.27 11.60
N VAL A 94 6.85 3.77 10.56
CA VAL A 94 7.98 2.87 10.68
C VAL A 94 9.17 3.58 10.04
N HIS A 95 10.23 3.75 10.81
CA HIS A 95 11.43 4.42 10.32
C HIS A 95 12.45 3.36 9.94
N THR A 96 12.97 3.45 8.73
CA THR A 96 13.98 2.52 8.26
C THR A 96 15.14 3.31 7.66
N ASP A 97 16.20 2.62 7.35
CA ASP A 97 17.35 3.24 6.70
C ASP A 97 16.99 3.80 5.34
N LYS A 98 15.96 3.28 4.72
CA LYS A 98 15.58 3.71 3.39
C LYS A 98 14.43 4.72 3.39
N GLY A 99 13.97 5.11 4.56
CA GLY A 99 12.92 6.11 4.65
C GLY A 99 11.92 5.78 5.72
N THR A 100 10.92 6.62 5.82
CA THR A 100 9.85 6.49 6.79
C THR A 100 8.56 6.17 6.06
N TYR A 101 7.80 5.25 6.63
CA TYR A 101 6.55 4.81 6.04
C TYR A 101 5.44 4.94 7.06
N ASN A 102 4.29 5.40 6.60
CA ASN A 102 3.10 5.48 7.43
C ASN A 102 2.28 4.23 7.18
N ILE A 103 1.98 3.50 8.24
CA ILE A 103 1.16 2.30 8.14
C ILE A 103 -0.30 2.74 8.19
N MET A 104 -1.07 2.32 7.23
CA MET A 104 -2.46 2.74 7.12
C MET A 104 -3.40 1.59 6.94
N GLU A 105 -4.55 1.72 7.57
CA GLU A 105 -5.66 0.83 7.35
C GLU A 105 -6.40 1.36 6.12
N ILE A 106 -6.79 0.49 5.22
CA ILE A 106 -7.54 0.90 4.04
C ILE A 106 -8.73 -0.03 3.84
N GLU A 107 -9.75 0.48 3.17
CA GLU A 107 -10.88 -0.35 2.78
C GLU A 107 -10.83 -0.53 1.28
N ILE A 108 -10.61 -1.74 0.82
CA ILE A 108 -10.50 -2.02 -0.60
C ILE A 108 -11.89 -2.18 -1.19
N VAL A 109 -12.15 -1.52 -2.29
CA VAL A 109 -13.44 -1.59 -2.97
C VAL A 109 -13.34 -2.26 -4.33
N ALA A 110 -12.18 -2.25 -4.96
CA ALA A 110 -12.01 -2.92 -6.24
C ALA A 110 -10.55 -3.26 -6.45
N GLY A 111 -10.27 -4.27 -7.22
CA GLY A 111 -8.92 -4.66 -7.55
C GLY A 111 -8.74 -4.76 -9.05
N SER A 112 -7.51 -4.57 -9.51
CA SER A 112 -7.19 -4.72 -10.91
C SER A 112 -6.60 -6.11 -11.13
N VAL A 113 -7.21 -6.87 -12.01
CA VAL A 113 -6.77 -8.20 -12.34
C VAL A 113 -6.56 -8.26 -13.85
N ASN A 114 -5.33 -8.46 -14.27
CA ASN A 114 -4.98 -8.51 -15.69
C ASN A 114 -5.45 -7.28 -16.44
N GLY A 115 -5.34 -6.13 -15.80
CA GLY A 115 -5.74 -4.88 -16.42
C GLY A 115 -7.21 -4.55 -16.36
N ASN A 116 -8.01 -5.43 -15.78
CA ASN A 116 -9.45 -5.20 -15.67
C ASN A 116 -9.84 -4.98 -14.23
N TRP A 117 -10.66 -3.98 -13.99
CA TRP A 117 -11.13 -3.70 -12.65
C TRP A 117 -12.27 -4.61 -12.27
N GLN A 118 -12.19 -5.18 -11.09
CA GLN A 118 -13.23 -6.04 -10.57
C GLN A 118 -13.63 -5.55 -9.20
N MET A 119 -14.92 -5.47 -8.96
CA MET A 119 -15.41 -5.15 -7.63
C MET A 119 -15.12 -6.34 -6.73
N VAL A 120 -14.73 -6.06 -5.51
CA VAL A 120 -14.48 -7.11 -4.53
C VAL A 120 -15.31 -6.81 -3.30
N PRO A 121 -15.59 -7.81 -2.49
CA PRO A 121 -16.26 -7.54 -1.22
C PRO A 121 -15.43 -6.58 -0.42
N ARG A 122 -16.05 -5.61 0.22
CA ARG A 122 -15.32 -4.65 1.00
C ARG A 122 -14.59 -5.35 2.12
N ARG A 123 -13.34 -5.01 2.29
CA ARG A 123 -12.56 -5.59 3.35
C ARG A 123 -11.49 -4.63 3.79
N THR A 124 -11.17 -4.70 5.05
CA THR A 124 -10.12 -3.90 5.65
C THR A 124 -8.79 -4.60 5.45
N GLN A 125 -7.82 -3.85 4.96
CA GLN A 125 -6.48 -4.35 4.75
C GLN A 125 -5.52 -3.27 5.21
N TYR A 126 -4.23 -3.53 5.11
CA TYR A 126 -3.22 -2.64 5.62
C TYR A 126 -2.13 -2.43 4.58
N THR A 127 -1.62 -1.22 4.52
CA THR A 127 -0.58 -0.87 3.55
C THR A 127 0.42 0.09 4.19
N ALA A 128 1.51 0.35 3.49
CA ALA A 128 2.52 1.30 3.92
C ALA A 128 2.68 2.37 2.86
N VAL A 129 2.67 3.61 3.31
CA VAL A 129 2.77 4.76 2.40
C VAL A 129 4.04 5.54 2.74
N PRO A 130 4.91 5.79 1.77
CA PRO A 130 6.10 6.59 2.06
C PRO A 130 5.71 7.97 2.53
N VAL A 131 6.43 8.49 3.50
CA VAL A 131 6.18 9.83 4.00
C VAL A 131 6.94 10.79 3.11
N ALA A 132 6.21 11.66 2.45
CA ALA A 132 6.82 12.57 1.50
C ALA A 132 7.68 13.60 2.17
N GLY A 133 8.61 14.06 1.47
CA GLY A 133 9.39 15.16 1.89
C GLY A 133 10.31 14.96 3.03
N TYR A 134 10.72 13.76 3.38
CA TYR A 134 11.27 13.49 4.45
C TYR A 134 12.59 13.35 4.46
N ASP A 135 13.21 13.22 3.76
CA ASP A 135 14.38 12.94 3.65
C ASP A 135 15.20 13.82 3.83
N ILE A 136 15.39 14.45 4.20
CA ILE A 136 16.27 15.31 4.29
C ILE A 136 17.12 15.07 5.07
#